data_5f2aca7d9d94c4ee164781f891d501fb
#
_entry.id   5f2aca7d9d94c4ee164781f891d501fb
#
_cell.length_a   1.000
_cell.length_b   1.000
_cell.length_c   1.000
_cell.angle_alpha   90.00
_cell.angle_beta   90.00
_cell.angle_gamma   90.00
#
_symmetry.space_group_name_H-M   'P 1'
#
loop_
_entity.id
_entity.type
_entity.pdbx_description
1 polymer ?
#
loop_
_entity_poly.entity_id
_entity_poly.type
_entity_poly.pdbx_seq_one_letter_code
_entity_poly.pdbx_strand_id
1 'polypeptide(L)'
;MRLQQIEVTASHLLVSGAKVNLEPNLLTIDEALEAYLTVKGRGKGELFFTHSTRSINYLKSCLGCRSLDQYTSADAAKLRDWFISRGLGSASVPRNFGSIKAVINFVILEKGLNCGNPFNGVYLHVDKTAKKRKPISIDNLKRAQTACVQVDDDLRHLVALISDTGMRLSEATGLMNTDIKLG
;
A
#
# COMPACT_ATOMS: atom_id res chain seq x y z
N MET A 1 -51.14 43.34 -4.88
CA MET A 1 -51.76 42.02 -4.73
C MET A 1 -50.87 40.84 -5.26
N ARG A 2 -49.60 41.04 -5.56
CA ARG A 2 -48.69 39.98 -6.07
C ARG A 2 -47.60 39.53 -5.11
N LEU A 3 -47.30 40.27 -4.06
CA LEU A 3 -46.22 39.94 -3.12
C LEU A 3 -46.63 38.96 -2.01
N GLN A 4 -47.89 38.94 -1.61
CA GLN A 4 -48.36 38.01 -0.57
C GLN A 4 -48.49 36.57 -1.06
N GLN A 5 -48.66 36.32 -2.37
CA GLN A 5 -48.69 34.95 -2.91
C GLN A 5 -47.33 34.30 -3.00
N ILE A 6 -46.25 35.09 -3.06
CA ILE A 6 -44.87 34.56 -3.15
C ILE A 6 -44.39 34.12 -1.78
N GLU A 7 -44.76 34.81 -0.70
CA GLU A 7 -44.37 34.42 0.67
C GLU A 7 -45.04 33.12 1.14
N VAL A 8 -46.31 32.89 0.77
CA VAL A 8 -47.02 31.66 1.10
C VAL A 8 -46.38 30.42 0.42
N THR A 9 -45.88 30.60 -0.81
CA THR A 9 -45.25 29.51 -1.55
C THR A 9 -43.88 29.17 -0.99
N ALA A 10 -43.10 30.15 -0.53
CA ALA A 10 -41.80 29.94 0.10
C ALA A 10 -41.93 29.26 1.46
N SER A 11 -42.93 29.61 2.26
CA SER A 11 -43.19 28.99 3.55
C SER A 11 -43.65 27.53 3.41
N HIS A 12 -44.37 27.18 2.38
CA HIS A 12 -44.82 25.80 2.13
C HIS A 12 -43.70 24.90 1.63
N LEU A 13 -42.69 25.44 0.95
CA LEU A 13 -41.50 24.71 0.52
C LEU A 13 -40.54 24.42 1.70
N LEU A 14 -40.57 25.24 2.75
CA LEU A 14 -39.73 25.05 3.94
C LEU A 14 -40.32 24.01 4.92
N VAL A 15 -41.61 23.72 4.88
CA VAL A 15 -42.29 22.75 5.74
C VAL A 15 -42.27 21.33 5.15
N SER A 16 -42.07 21.16 3.85
CA SER A 16 -41.89 19.92 3.17
C SER A 16 -40.40 19.48 3.12
N GLY A 17 -39.62 19.92 4.09
CA GLY A 17 -38.30 19.39 4.33
C GLY A 17 -38.43 17.93 4.77
N ALA A 18 -38.57 17.02 3.81
CA ALA A 18 -38.07 15.69 4.02
C ALA A 18 -36.65 15.88 4.55
N LYS A 19 -36.42 15.62 5.84
CA LYS A 19 -35.09 15.34 6.35
C LYS A 19 -34.62 14.14 5.53
N VAL A 20 -33.98 14.43 4.41
CA VAL A 20 -33.09 13.47 3.80
C VAL A 20 -32.09 13.23 4.91
N ASN A 21 -32.29 12.18 5.68
CA ASN A 21 -31.27 11.59 6.50
C ASN A 21 -30.19 11.16 5.52
N LEU A 22 -29.37 12.11 5.14
CA LEU A 22 -28.02 11.86 4.67
C LEU A 22 -27.25 11.43 5.91
N GLU A 23 -27.65 10.29 6.48
CA GLU A 23 -26.70 9.46 7.16
C GLU A 23 -25.64 9.20 6.08
N PRO A 24 -24.46 9.79 6.16
CA PRO A 24 -23.41 9.41 5.23
C PRO A 24 -23.21 7.92 5.50
N ASN A 25 -23.52 7.10 4.52
CA ASN A 25 -23.20 5.68 4.54
C ASN A 25 -21.66 5.61 4.42
N LEU A 26 -21.02 5.95 5.55
CA LEU A 26 -19.59 6.10 5.67
C LEU A 26 -19.02 4.70 5.74
N LEU A 27 -18.41 4.31 4.62
CA LEU A 27 -17.77 3.02 4.45
C LEU A 27 -16.78 2.75 5.57
N THR A 28 -16.82 1.54 6.08
CA THR A 28 -15.80 1.00 6.97
C THR A 28 -14.48 0.82 6.21
N ILE A 29 -13.38 0.71 6.93
CA ILE A 29 -12.08 0.45 6.31
C ILE A 29 -12.02 -0.88 5.54
N ASP A 30 -12.82 -1.88 5.95
CA ASP A 30 -12.91 -3.16 5.25
C ASP A 30 -13.66 -3.03 3.91
N GLU A 31 -14.78 -2.32 3.90
CA GLU A 31 -15.52 -2.01 2.65
C GLU A 31 -14.68 -1.15 1.70
N ALA A 32 -13.89 -0.22 2.26
CA ALA A 32 -12.95 0.58 1.49
C ALA A 32 -11.86 -0.27 0.83
N LEU A 33 -11.31 -1.24 1.56
CA LEU A 33 -10.33 -2.18 1.02
C LEU A 33 -10.95 -3.03 -0.09
N GLU A 34 -12.14 -3.56 0.11
CA GLU A 34 -12.84 -4.39 -0.88
C GLU A 34 -13.09 -3.63 -2.18
N ALA A 35 -13.62 -2.40 -2.07
CA ALA A 35 -13.83 -1.52 -3.22
C ALA A 35 -12.52 -1.22 -3.96
N TYR A 36 -11.45 -0.93 -3.22
CA TYR A 36 -10.12 -0.69 -3.78
C TYR A 36 -9.58 -1.91 -4.53
N LEU A 37 -9.65 -3.09 -3.93
CA LEU A 37 -9.14 -4.32 -4.54
C LEU A 37 -9.95 -4.73 -5.77
N THR A 38 -11.27 -4.54 -5.76
CA THR A 38 -12.14 -4.84 -6.89
C THR A 38 -11.79 -4.02 -8.12
N VAL A 39 -11.52 -2.72 -7.96
CA VAL A 39 -11.26 -1.81 -9.08
C VAL A 39 -9.77 -1.79 -9.45
N LYS A 40 -8.89 -1.54 -8.48
CA LYS A 40 -7.44 -1.39 -8.70
C LYS A 40 -6.70 -2.71 -8.81
N GLY A 41 -7.31 -3.80 -8.35
CA GLY A 41 -6.73 -5.15 -8.42
C GLY A 41 -6.80 -5.79 -9.80
N ARG A 42 -7.61 -5.26 -10.72
CA ARG A 42 -7.73 -5.82 -12.08
C ARG A 42 -6.36 -5.84 -12.77
N GLY A 43 -5.92 -7.02 -13.20
CA GLY A 43 -4.64 -7.22 -13.86
C GLY A 43 -3.41 -7.12 -12.94
N LYS A 44 -3.61 -7.06 -11.61
CA LYS A 44 -2.51 -7.08 -10.64
C LYS A 44 -2.22 -8.50 -10.15
N GLY A 45 -0.96 -8.77 -9.85
CA GLY A 45 -0.52 -10.03 -9.26
C GLY A 45 -0.87 -10.14 -7.77
N GLU A 46 -0.78 -11.35 -7.23
CA GLU A 46 -1.11 -11.70 -5.85
C GLU A 46 -0.43 -10.81 -4.79
N LEU A 47 0.79 -10.38 -5.05
CA LEU A 47 1.55 -9.48 -4.15
C LEU A 47 0.83 -8.15 -3.89
N PHE A 48 0.09 -7.62 -4.87
CA PHE A 48 -0.69 -6.41 -4.70
C PHE A 48 -1.80 -6.60 -3.67
N PHE A 49 -2.56 -7.68 -3.79
CA PHE A 49 -3.64 -8.04 -2.86
C PHE A 49 -3.09 -8.28 -1.46
N THR A 50 -2.08 -9.13 -1.34
CA THR A 50 -1.43 -9.47 -0.06
C THR A 50 -0.88 -8.24 0.65
N HIS A 51 -0.22 -7.34 -0.08
CA HIS A 51 0.37 -6.13 0.51
C HIS A 51 -0.69 -5.15 0.99
N SER A 52 -1.72 -4.90 0.17
CA SER A 52 -2.82 -3.99 0.52
C SER A 52 -3.60 -4.51 1.73
N THR A 53 -4.00 -5.78 1.70
CA THR A 53 -4.72 -6.43 2.80
C THR A 53 -3.91 -6.43 4.10
N ARG A 54 -2.62 -6.76 4.04
CA ARG A 54 -1.74 -6.74 5.22
C ARG A 54 -1.62 -5.35 5.84
N SER A 55 -1.49 -4.31 5.01
CA SER A 55 -1.40 -2.93 5.50
C SER A 55 -2.67 -2.47 6.22
N ILE A 56 -3.84 -2.84 5.70
CA ILE A 56 -5.12 -2.55 6.36
C ILE A 56 -5.31 -3.40 7.62
N ASN A 57 -4.88 -4.66 7.62
CA ASN A 57 -4.92 -5.49 8.83
C ASN A 57 -4.04 -4.93 9.95
N TYR A 58 -2.90 -4.34 9.64
CA TYR A 58 -2.10 -3.61 10.63
C TYR A 58 -2.84 -2.41 11.20
N LEU A 59 -3.50 -1.62 10.36
CA LEU A 59 -4.34 -0.51 10.80
C LEU A 59 -5.44 -1.01 11.75
N LYS A 60 -6.16 -2.05 11.36
CA LYS A 60 -7.22 -2.66 12.18
C LYS A 60 -6.70 -3.21 13.51
N SER A 61 -5.53 -3.84 13.51
CA SER A 61 -4.90 -4.37 14.73
C SER A 61 -4.51 -3.28 15.73
N CYS A 62 -4.18 -2.08 15.25
CA CYS A 62 -3.80 -0.95 16.08
C CYS A 62 -4.98 -0.10 16.53
N LEU A 63 -5.92 0.19 15.62
CA LEU A 63 -6.96 1.21 15.78
C LEU A 63 -8.38 0.64 15.79
N GLY A 64 -8.55 -0.62 15.40
CA GLY A 64 -9.86 -1.25 15.19
C GLY A 64 -10.44 -0.99 13.80
N CYS A 65 -11.50 -1.73 13.48
CA CYS A 65 -12.30 -1.50 12.27
C CYS A 65 -13.31 -0.38 12.56
N ARG A 66 -13.19 0.75 11.85
CA ARG A 66 -14.04 1.94 12.00
C ARG A 66 -14.47 2.44 10.65
N SER A 67 -15.47 3.33 10.63
CA SER A 67 -15.82 4.14 9.46
C SER A 67 -14.69 5.14 9.15
N LEU A 68 -14.55 5.53 7.89
CA LEU A 68 -13.41 6.36 7.44
C LEU A 68 -13.35 7.74 8.10
N ASP A 69 -14.48 8.32 8.45
CA ASP A 69 -14.61 9.62 9.15
C ASP A 69 -14.19 9.58 10.62
N GLN A 70 -14.17 8.38 11.22
CA GLN A 70 -13.81 8.22 12.63
C GLN A 70 -12.30 8.16 12.89
N TYR A 71 -11.50 8.03 11.83
CA TYR A 71 -10.05 8.10 11.95
C TYR A 71 -9.58 9.54 11.98
N THR A 72 -8.64 9.82 12.87
CA THR A 72 -8.07 11.16 13.08
C THR A 72 -6.57 11.20 12.78
N SER A 73 -6.01 12.41 12.67
CA SER A 73 -4.56 12.57 12.57
C SER A 73 -3.81 12.05 13.80
N ALA A 74 -4.46 12.06 14.98
CA ALA A 74 -3.90 11.47 16.19
C ALA A 74 -3.82 9.92 16.07
N ASP A 75 -4.83 9.30 15.48
CA ASP A 75 -4.81 7.86 15.19
C ASP A 75 -3.69 7.50 14.21
N ALA A 76 -3.47 8.35 13.21
CA ALA A 76 -2.38 8.13 12.27
C ALA A 76 -1.00 8.23 12.93
N ALA A 77 -0.80 9.16 13.87
CA ALA A 77 0.41 9.22 14.68
C ALA A 77 0.57 7.98 15.58
N LYS A 78 -0.52 7.54 16.23
CA LYS A 78 -0.54 6.31 17.04
C LYS A 78 -0.17 5.06 16.22
N LEU A 79 -0.66 4.95 14.98
CA LEU A 79 -0.30 3.85 14.09
C LEU A 79 1.19 3.87 13.73
N ARG A 80 1.77 5.06 13.48
CA ARG A 80 3.20 5.21 13.24
C ARG A 80 4.00 4.68 14.44
N ASP A 81 3.66 5.12 15.64
CA ASP A 81 4.39 4.75 16.85
C ASP A 81 4.23 3.25 17.15
N TRP A 82 3.06 2.68 16.85
CA TRP A 82 2.82 1.25 16.94
C TRP A 82 3.68 0.44 15.94
N PHE A 83 3.88 0.92 14.71
CA PHE A 83 4.80 0.27 13.78
C PHE A 83 6.24 0.29 14.31
N ILE A 84 6.68 1.41 14.86
CA ILE A 84 8.02 1.57 15.43
C ILE A 84 8.22 0.62 16.62
N SER A 85 7.25 0.55 17.54
CA SER A 85 7.32 -0.34 18.71
C SER A 85 7.37 -1.83 18.34
N ARG A 86 6.84 -2.19 17.16
CA ARG A 86 6.93 -3.54 16.60
C ARG A 86 8.24 -3.82 15.86
N GLY A 87 9.15 -2.88 15.81
CA GLY A 87 10.44 -3.01 15.14
C GLY A 87 10.36 -2.99 13.61
N LEU A 88 9.29 -2.42 13.02
CA LEU A 88 9.25 -2.25 11.58
C LEU A 88 10.33 -1.25 11.15
N GLY A 89 11.14 -1.64 10.18
CA GLY A 89 12.20 -0.78 9.67
C GLY A 89 11.67 0.49 8.99
N SER A 90 12.53 1.52 9.00
CA SER A 90 12.23 2.85 8.46
C SER A 90 11.73 2.89 7.00
N ALA A 91 12.08 1.89 6.19
CA ALA A 91 11.56 1.74 4.83
C ALA A 91 10.19 1.06 4.77
N SER A 92 9.86 0.22 5.76
CA SER A 92 8.60 -0.54 5.80
C SER A 92 7.43 0.31 6.28
N VAL A 93 7.66 1.21 7.23
CA VAL A 93 6.62 2.11 7.76
C VAL A 93 6.02 2.99 6.66
N PRO A 94 6.80 3.77 5.88
CA PRO A 94 6.24 4.56 4.77
C PRO A 94 5.53 3.72 3.72
N ARG A 95 5.99 2.50 3.44
CA ARG A 95 5.35 1.60 2.48
C ARG A 95 3.95 1.19 2.94
N ASN A 96 3.79 0.79 4.20
CA ASN A 96 2.47 0.45 4.74
C ASN A 96 1.55 1.68 4.78
N PHE A 97 2.04 2.85 5.19
CA PHE A 97 1.28 4.10 5.11
C PHE A 97 0.89 4.45 3.68
N GLY A 98 1.76 4.20 2.70
CA GLY A 98 1.46 4.38 1.28
C GLY A 98 0.26 3.55 0.84
N SER A 99 0.18 2.28 1.23
CA SER A 99 -0.95 1.41 0.91
C SER A 99 -2.24 1.84 1.62
N ILE A 100 -2.17 2.19 2.90
CA ILE A 100 -3.33 2.69 3.66
C ILE A 100 -3.88 3.98 3.01
N LYS A 101 -2.98 4.93 2.70
CA LYS A 101 -3.37 6.18 2.03
C LYS A 101 -3.99 5.92 0.66
N ALA A 102 -3.46 4.98 -0.11
CA ALA A 102 -3.99 4.66 -1.42
C ALA A 102 -5.42 4.11 -1.37
N VAL A 103 -5.72 3.22 -0.41
CA VAL A 103 -7.06 2.67 -0.20
C VAL A 103 -8.04 3.78 0.18
N ILE A 104 -7.70 4.59 1.18
CA ILE A 104 -8.59 5.64 1.68
C ILE A 104 -8.80 6.74 0.63
N ASN A 105 -7.74 7.24 -0.01
CA ASN A 105 -7.85 8.25 -1.06
C ASN A 105 -8.69 7.77 -2.25
N PHE A 106 -8.53 6.50 -2.63
CA PHE A 106 -9.32 5.92 -3.71
C PHE A 106 -10.81 5.99 -3.40
N VAL A 107 -11.22 5.57 -2.22
CA VAL A 107 -12.65 5.54 -1.85
C VAL A 107 -13.21 6.94 -1.66
N ILE A 108 -12.44 7.85 -1.07
CA ILE A 108 -12.85 9.27 -0.96
C ILE A 108 -13.18 9.84 -2.34
N LEU A 109 -12.32 9.59 -3.33
CA LEU A 109 -12.52 10.08 -4.69
C LEU A 109 -13.65 9.32 -5.42
N GLU A 110 -13.66 8.00 -5.34
CA GLU A 110 -14.61 7.14 -6.06
C GLU A 110 -16.04 7.33 -5.56
N LYS A 111 -16.23 7.56 -4.28
CA LYS A 111 -17.55 7.75 -3.65
C LYS A 111 -17.92 9.21 -3.42
N GLY A 112 -17.03 10.14 -3.77
CA GLY A 112 -17.27 11.56 -3.56
C GLY A 112 -17.46 11.94 -2.09
N LEU A 113 -16.72 11.27 -1.17
CA LEU A 113 -16.87 11.50 0.26
C LEU A 113 -16.30 12.88 0.63
N ASN A 114 -17.05 13.64 1.41
CA ASN A 114 -16.62 14.95 1.89
C ASN A 114 -15.81 14.84 3.19
N CYS A 115 -14.74 14.03 3.15
CA CYS A 115 -13.80 13.87 4.25
C CYS A 115 -12.36 13.89 3.75
N GLY A 116 -11.44 14.35 4.59
CA GLY A 116 -10.01 14.29 4.28
C GLY A 116 -9.40 12.96 4.73
N ASN A 117 -8.30 12.56 4.10
CA ASN A 117 -7.56 11.40 4.55
C ASN A 117 -6.62 11.79 5.71
N PRO A 118 -6.88 11.34 6.96
CA PRO A 118 -6.11 11.74 8.13
C PRO A 118 -4.67 11.21 8.13
N PHE A 119 -4.38 10.21 7.28
CA PHE A 119 -3.04 9.62 7.19
C PHE A 119 -2.11 10.40 6.24
N ASN A 120 -2.59 11.38 5.47
CA ASN A 120 -1.78 12.10 4.49
C ASN A 120 -0.70 12.99 5.15
N GLY A 121 -0.99 13.64 6.26
CA GLY A 121 -0.12 14.61 6.91
C GLY A 121 0.84 14.05 7.95
N VAL A 122 0.90 12.72 8.14
CA VAL A 122 1.74 12.12 9.18
C VAL A 122 3.22 12.21 8.84
N TYR A 123 3.99 12.80 9.74
CA TYR A 123 5.46 12.78 9.63
C TYR A 123 5.98 11.35 9.88
N LEU A 124 6.64 10.80 8.88
CA LEU A 124 7.28 9.48 8.95
C LEU A 124 8.79 9.70 8.93
N HIS A 125 9.45 9.37 10.05
CA HIS A 125 10.91 9.41 10.09
C HIS A 125 11.47 8.30 9.20
N VAL A 126 12.22 8.69 8.20
CA VAL A 126 12.96 7.76 7.33
C VAL A 126 14.43 7.85 7.72
N ASP A 127 14.91 6.85 8.47
CA ASP A 127 16.34 6.74 8.74
C ASP A 127 17.11 6.56 7.45
N LYS A 128 17.88 7.56 7.08
CA LYS A 128 18.80 7.48 5.94
C LYS A 128 20.00 6.56 6.23
N THR A 129 20.08 6.03 7.44
CA THR A 129 21.16 5.15 7.93
C THR A 129 20.97 3.67 7.57
N ALA A 130 20.00 3.33 6.71
CA ALA A 130 19.92 1.98 6.17
C ALA A 130 21.30 1.61 5.62
N LYS A 131 21.96 0.64 6.28
CA LYS A 131 23.30 0.17 5.87
C LYS A 131 23.23 -0.24 4.40
N LYS A 132 23.80 0.57 3.53
CA LYS A 132 23.96 0.21 2.12
C LYS A 132 24.81 -1.05 2.08
N ARG A 133 24.30 -2.08 1.40
CA ARG A 133 25.10 -3.28 1.14
C ARG A 133 26.36 -2.85 0.40
N LYS A 134 27.51 -3.21 0.93
CA LYS A 134 28.77 -2.96 0.25
C LYS A 134 28.92 -3.97 -0.91
N PRO A 135 29.53 -3.58 -2.03
CA PRO A 135 29.89 -4.54 -3.06
C PRO A 135 30.80 -5.63 -2.48
N ILE A 136 30.70 -6.83 -3.02
CA ILE A 136 31.59 -7.93 -2.68
C ILE A 136 32.99 -7.55 -3.21
N SER A 137 34.06 -7.75 -2.42
CA SER A 137 35.42 -7.52 -2.89
C SER A 137 35.77 -8.52 -4.01
N ILE A 138 36.64 -8.09 -4.91
CA ILE A 138 37.09 -8.93 -6.05
C ILE A 138 37.70 -10.24 -5.55
N ASP A 139 38.46 -10.21 -4.45
CA ASP A 139 39.09 -11.43 -3.89
C ASP A 139 38.06 -12.42 -3.37
N ASN A 140 37.01 -11.92 -2.68
CA ASN A 140 35.91 -12.77 -2.21
C ASN A 140 35.10 -13.33 -3.38
N LEU A 141 34.91 -12.52 -4.45
CA LEU A 141 34.24 -12.98 -5.67
C LEU A 141 35.03 -14.11 -6.34
N LYS A 142 36.35 -13.96 -6.52
CA LYS A 142 37.21 -14.98 -7.09
C LYS A 142 37.21 -16.28 -6.25
N ARG A 143 37.26 -16.13 -4.92
CA ARG A 143 37.17 -17.31 -4.02
C ARG A 143 35.85 -18.04 -4.17
N ALA A 144 34.75 -17.33 -4.25
CA ALA A 144 33.41 -17.90 -4.47
C ALA A 144 33.33 -18.61 -5.83
N GLN A 145 33.84 -17.98 -6.90
CA GLN A 145 33.87 -18.56 -8.24
C GLN A 145 34.72 -19.86 -8.26
N THR A 146 35.92 -19.85 -7.67
CA THR A 146 36.78 -21.07 -7.56
C THR A 146 36.06 -22.18 -6.81
N ALA A 147 35.40 -21.88 -5.69
CA ALA A 147 34.66 -22.89 -4.93
C ALA A 147 33.44 -23.42 -5.73
N CYS A 148 32.79 -22.58 -6.53
CA CYS A 148 31.70 -23.03 -7.40
C CYS A 148 32.18 -24.00 -8.48
N VAL A 149 33.31 -23.70 -9.12
CA VAL A 149 33.91 -24.62 -10.13
C VAL A 149 34.29 -25.97 -9.55
N GLN A 150 34.79 -26.00 -8.30
CA GLN A 150 35.17 -27.26 -7.65
C GLN A 150 34.00 -28.20 -7.35
N VAL A 151 32.80 -27.61 -7.08
CA VAL A 151 31.59 -28.40 -6.76
C VAL A 151 30.84 -28.82 -8.02
N ASP A 152 30.80 -27.95 -9.02
CA ASP A 152 30.28 -28.18 -10.37
C ASP A 152 28.87 -28.81 -10.40
N ASP A 153 27.90 -28.12 -9.77
CA ASP A 153 26.50 -28.52 -9.73
C ASP A 153 25.58 -27.39 -10.24
N ASP A 154 24.29 -27.72 -10.46
CA ASP A 154 23.30 -26.78 -11.00
C ASP A 154 23.20 -25.47 -10.19
N LEU A 155 23.32 -25.54 -8.85
CA LEU A 155 23.26 -24.35 -8.01
C LEU A 155 24.48 -23.44 -8.24
N ARG A 156 25.65 -24.01 -8.51
CA ARG A 156 26.89 -23.27 -8.78
C ARG A 156 26.89 -22.69 -10.19
N HIS A 157 26.32 -23.40 -11.16
CA HIS A 157 26.05 -22.84 -12.49
C HIS A 157 25.10 -21.64 -12.43
N LEU A 158 24.07 -21.71 -11.58
CA LEU A 158 23.17 -20.58 -11.34
C LEU A 158 23.91 -19.37 -10.72
N VAL A 159 24.82 -19.60 -9.77
CA VAL A 159 25.66 -18.53 -9.20
C VAL A 159 26.56 -17.90 -10.27
N ALA A 160 27.16 -18.70 -11.14
CA ALA A 160 27.96 -18.21 -12.26
C ALA A 160 27.13 -17.33 -13.20
N LEU A 161 25.95 -17.81 -13.62
CA LEU A 161 25.02 -17.06 -14.48
C LEU A 161 24.66 -15.71 -13.88
N ILE A 162 24.30 -15.66 -12.59
CA ILE A 162 23.95 -14.44 -11.88
C ILE A 162 25.16 -13.49 -11.77
N SER A 163 26.34 -14.04 -11.51
CA SER A 163 27.59 -13.29 -11.41
C SER A 163 27.94 -12.55 -12.70
N ASP A 164 27.74 -13.20 -13.83
CA ASP A 164 28.09 -12.66 -15.14
C ASP A 164 27.02 -11.73 -15.72
N THR A 165 25.75 -12.02 -15.49
CA THR A 165 24.63 -11.31 -16.08
C THR A 165 24.04 -10.22 -15.17
N GLY A 166 24.23 -10.30 -13.87
CA GLY A 166 23.58 -9.42 -12.89
C GLY A 166 22.08 -9.69 -12.73
N MET A 167 21.55 -10.78 -13.25
CA MET A 167 20.15 -11.18 -13.11
C MET A 167 19.76 -11.34 -11.64
N ARG A 168 18.46 -11.12 -11.35
CA ARG A 168 17.92 -11.51 -10.04
C ARG A 168 17.79 -13.03 -9.97
N LEU A 169 17.94 -13.58 -8.76
CA LEU A 169 17.81 -15.03 -8.54
C LEU A 169 16.52 -15.59 -9.16
N SER A 170 15.38 -14.92 -8.97
CA SER A 170 14.09 -15.35 -9.54
C SER A 170 14.03 -15.29 -11.07
N GLU A 171 14.76 -14.39 -11.68
CA GLU A 171 14.87 -14.30 -13.14
C GLU A 171 15.73 -15.45 -13.68
N ALA A 172 16.86 -15.69 -13.05
CA ALA A 172 17.77 -16.78 -13.44
C ALA A 172 17.16 -18.18 -13.23
N THR A 173 16.43 -18.40 -12.12
CA THR A 173 15.75 -19.69 -11.86
C THR A 173 14.49 -19.88 -12.71
N GLY A 174 13.93 -18.83 -13.29
CA GLY A 174 12.76 -18.88 -14.17
C GLY A 174 13.09 -19.02 -15.65
N LEU A 175 14.38 -19.02 -16.03
CA LEU A 175 14.79 -19.19 -17.43
C LEU A 175 14.38 -20.57 -17.96
N MET A 176 13.75 -20.58 -19.11
CA MET A 176 13.45 -21.77 -19.88
C MET A 176 14.47 -21.95 -21.01
N ASN A 177 14.66 -23.16 -21.47
CA ASN A 177 15.56 -23.45 -22.60
C ASN A 177 15.21 -22.66 -23.87
N THR A 178 13.96 -22.28 -24.02
CA THR A 178 13.47 -21.43 -25.13
C THR A 178 13.94 -19.98 -25.04
N ASP A 179 14.34 -19.52 -23.86
CA ASP A 179 14.82 -18.14 -23.64
C ASP A 179 16.30 -17.98 -24.00
N ILE A 180 17.01 -19.11 -24.19
CA ILE A 180 18.44 -19.14 -24.47
C ILE A 180 18.62 -19.32 -25.98
N LYS A 181 19.19 -18.32 -26.63
CA LYS A 181 19.63 -18.40 -28.02
C LYS A 181 21.15 -18.59 -28.02
N LEU A 182 21.58 -19.77 -28.38
CA LEU A 182 22.99 -20.06 -28.66
C LEU A 182 23.26 -19.56 -30.09
N GLY A 183 24.10 -18.53 -30.23
CA GLY A 183 24.53 -17.98 -31.52
C GLY A 183 25.41 -18.92 -32.32
#